data_b0c5bd467bb208be2ee574e204c12a56
#
_entry.id   b0c5bd467bb208be2ee574e204c12a56
#
_cell.length_a   1.000
_cell.length_b   1.000
_cell.length_c   1.000
_cell.angle_alpha   90.00
_cell.angle_beta   90.00
_cell.angle_gamma   90.00
#
_symmetry.space_group_name_H-M   'P 1'
#
loop_
_entity.id
_entity.type
_entity.pdbx_description
1 polymer ?
#
loop_
_entity_poly.entity_id
_entity_poly.type
_entity_poly.pdbx_seq_one_letter_code
_entity_poly.pdbx_strand_id
1 'polypeptide(L)'
;DKPFLLMESTPSLVNWHEYNKLKRPGVNRMSAIQTVACGADGVQYFQWRKGRGGSEQFHGAVVDHDGRDDTRVFNEVTATNEALAALTPVCGSLPKADAAMIFDWDNRWALDDAWGMQIKQKNLRETCCQLYAQLNHCGVETDVVGVDADLNRYKLVVLPMLFMTKPGFTQKIREYVEN
;
A
#
# COMPACT_ATOMS: atom_id res chain seq x y z
N ASP A 1 2.46 -4.13 13.54
CA ASP A 1 3.45 -4.01 14.63
C ASP A 1 4.90 -4.27 14.20
N LYS A 2 5.17 -4.38 12.91
CA LYS A 2 6.54 -4.56 12.39
C LYS A 2 6.73 -3.68 11.16
N PRO A 3 7.92 -3.13 10.96
CA PRO A 3 8.28 -2.47 9.71
C PRO A 3 8.10 -3.42 8.53
N PHE A 4 7.85 -2.87 7.36
CA PHE A 4 7.70 -3.65 6.14
C PHE A 4 8.65 -3.15 5.05
N LEU A 5 8.80 -3.91 3.99
CA LEU A 5 9.51 -3.52 2.78
C LEU A 5 8.55 -3.45 1.61
N LEU A 6 8.60 -2.39 0.82
CA LEU A 6 7.97 -2.37 -0.49
C LEU A 6 8.85 -3.20 -1.44
N MET A 7 8.49 -4.47 -1.62
CA MET A 7 9.29 -5.45 -2.35
C MET A 7 9.36 -5.20 -3.85
N GLU A 8 8.40 -4.44 -4.39
CA GLU A 8 8.39 -4.09 -5.81
C GLU A 8 7.77 -2.72 -6.03
N SER A 9 8.48 -1.87 -6.73
CA SER A 9 8.01 -0.60 -7.27
C SER A 9 8.59 -0.42 -8.67
N THR A 10 7.78 0.05 -9.61
CA THR A 10 8.33 0.42 -10.92
C THR A 10 9.03 1.77 -10.84
N PRO A 11 10.24 1.92 -11.39
CA PRO A 11 10.91 3.22 -11.42
C PRO A 11 10.26 4.21 -12.40
N SER A 12 9.53 3.73 -13.42
CA SER A 12 8.98 4.58 -14.47
C SER A 12 7.57 4.20 -14.90
N LEU A 13 7.35 3.05 -15.52
CA LEU A 13 6.05 2.58 -16.02
C LEU A 13 5.93 1.07 -15.90
N VAL A 14 4.73 0.58 -15.88
CA VAL A 14 4.38 -0.84 -16.07
C VAL A 14 3.96 -1.08 -17.51
N ASN A 15 3.81 -2.35 -17.94
CA ASN A 15 3.47 -2.68 -19.34
C ASN A 15 2.21 -3.54 -19.49
N TRP A 16 1.39 -3.67 -18.43
CA TRP A 16 0.22 -4.56 -18.40
C TRP A 16 -1.14 -3.84 -18.30
N HIS A 17 -1.14 -2.52 -18.30
CA HIS A 17 -2.38 -1.75 -18.40
C HIS A 17 -2.77 -1.52 -19.86
N GLU A 18 -4.04 -1.31 -20.12
CA GLU A 18 -4.54 -0.88 -21.42
C GLU A 18 -3.81 0.40 -21.90
N TYR A 19 -3.58 1.34 -20.98
CA TYR A 19 -2.78 2.55 -21.20
C TYR A 19 -1.70 2.68 -20.14
N ASN A 20 -0.46 2.43 -20.51
CA ASN A 20 0.68 2.53 -19.61
C ASN A 20 1.19 3.98 -19.56
N LYS A 21 1.18 4.54 -18.36
CA LYS A 21 1.61 5.94 -18.14
C LYS A 21 2.98 5.98 -17.49
N LEU A 22 3.86 6.77 -18.09
CA LEU A 22 5.15 7.08 -17.48
C LEU A 22 4.95 7.94 -16.23
N LYS A 23 5.58 7.59 -15.12
CA LYS A 23 5.62 8.44 -13.92
C LYS A 23 6.20 9.81 -14.28
N ARG A 24 5.49 10.86 -13.91
CA ARG A 24 5.99 12.24 -14.05
C ARG A 24 7.21 12.45 -13.13
N PRO A 25 8.09 13.42 -13.45
CA PRO A 25 9.19 13.79 -12.55
C PRO A 25 8.71 14.04 -11.13
N GLY A 26 9.44 13.53 -10.14
CA GLY A 26 9.12 13.65 -8.71
C GLY A 26 8.16 12.61 -8.15
N VAL A 27 7.32 11.96 -8.96
CA VAL A 27 6.33 10.98 -8.50
C VAL A 27 7.01 9.75 -7.88
N ASN A 28 8.13 9.30 -8.44
CA ASN A 28 8.87 8.17 -7.88
C ASN A 28 9.39 8.49 -6.47
N ARG A 29 10.02 9.65 -6.30
CA ARG A 29 10.52 10.12 -5.00
C ARG A 29 9.40 10.32 -3.99
N MET A 30 8.30 10.97 -4.39
CA MET A 30 7.14 11.18 -3.53
C MET A 30 6.56 9.84 -3.03
N SER A 31 6.38 8.89 -3.94
CA SER A 31 5.85 7.56 -3.61
C SER A 31 6.77 6.80 -2.65
N ALA A 32 8.09 6.84 -2.85
CA ALA A 32 9.06 6.19 -1.98
C ALA A 32 9.06 6.79 -0.57
N ILE A 33 9.07 8.13 -0.45
CA ILE A 33 9.02 8.82 0.84
C ILE A 33 7.69 8.56 1.55
N GLN A 34 6.57 8.57 0.82
CA GLN A 34 5.25 8.23 1.38
C GLN A 34 5.24 6.80 1.94
N THR A 35 5.86 5.85 1.25
CA THR A 35 5.96 4.46 1.72
C THR A 35 6.73 4.37 3.04
N VAL A 36 7.84 5.11 3.17
CA VAL A 36 8.60 5.20 4.43
C VAL A 36 7.78 5.89 5.53
N ALA A 37 7.07 6.96 5.20
CA ALA A 37 6.18 7.64 6.16
C ALA A 37 5.07 6.71 6.69
N CYS A 38 4.65 5.70 5.91
CA CYS A 38 3.72 4.66 6.34
C CYS A 38 4.40 3.49 7.09
N GLY A 39 5.69 3.59 7.43
CA GLY A 39 6.42 2.61 8.24
C GLY A 39 7.23 1.59 7.47
N ALA A 40 7.51 1.82 6.18
CA ALA A 40 8.42 0.95 5.44
C ALA A 40 9.89 1.28 5.74
N ASP A 41 10.72 0.25 5.83
CA ASP A 41 12.18 0.37 5.98
C ASP A 41 12.93 0.37 4.65
N GLY A 42 12.24 0.17 3.54
CA GLY A 42 12.89 0.18 2.23
C GLY A 42 11.94 0.03 1.06
N VAL A 43 12.44 0.43 -0.10
CA VAL A 43 11.75 0.35 -1.40
C VAL A 43 12.67 -0.36 -2.38
N GLN A 44 12.16 -1.41 -3.03
CA GLN A 44 12.87 -2.16 -4.06
C GLN A 44 12.23 -1.92 -5.41
N TYR A 45 13.07 -1.85 -6.46
CA TYR A 45 12.62 -1.59 -7.81
C TYR A 45 12.62 -2.85 -8.66
N PHE A 46 11.53 -3.09 -9.36
CA PHE A 46 11.50 -3.96 -10.51
C PHE A 46 11.43 -3.06 -11.77
N GLN A 47 12.49 -3.05 -12.59
CA GLN A 47 13.67 -3.85 -12.55
C GLN A 47 14.95 -2.99 -12.71
N TRP A 48 16.11 -3.59 -12.42
CA TRP A 48 17.38 -2.88 -12.60
C TRP A 48 17.63 -2.53 -14.07
N ARG A 49 17.58 -3.52 -14.93
CA ARG A 49 17.82 -3.36 -16.38
C ARG A 49 16.67 -3.93 -17.18
N LYS A 50 16.19 -3.17 -18.15
CA LYS A 50 15.09 -3.54 -19.03
C LYS A 50 15.45 -4.77 -19.87
N GLY A 51 14.61 -5.79 -19.82
CA GLY A 51 14.75 -7.01 -20.64
C GLY A 51 14.54 -6.72 -22.11
N ARG A 52 15.30 -7.42 -22.98
CA ARG A 52 15.21 -7.26 -24.44
C ARG A 52 14.17 -8.17 -25.10
N GLY A 53 13.53 -9.03 -24.33
CA GLY A 53 12.53 -9.98 -24.81
C GLY A 53 11.62 -10.45 -23.69
N GLY A 54 10.61 -11.27 -24.02
CA GLY A 54 9.61 -11.75 -23.09
C GLY A 54 8.51 -10.74 -22.81
N SER A 55 7.60 -11.08 -21.89
CA SER A 55 6.45 -10.25 -21.52
C SER A 55 6.84 -8.92 -20.87
N GLU A 56 8.02 -8.87 -20.23
CA GLU A 56 8.53 -7.73 -19.49
C GLU A 56 9.42 -6.78 -20.30
N GLN A 57 9.58 -7.02 -21.62
CA GLN A 57 10.49 -6.23 -22.48
C GLN A 57 10.18 -4.73 -22.51
N PHE A 58 8.93 -4.33 -22.22
CA PHE A 58 8.50 -2.93 -22.19
C PHE A 58 8.22 -2.41 -20.79
N HIS A 59 8.44 -3.23 -19.75
CA HIS A 59 8.34 -2.78 -18.38
C HIS A 59 9.44 -1.77 -18.07
N GLY A 60 9.13 -0.77 -17.24
CA GLY A 60 10.12 0.22 -16.82
C GLY A 60 11.26 -0.40 -16.02
N ALA A 61 12.43 0.18 -16.17
CA ALA A 61 13.63 -0.21 -15.46
C ALA A 61 14.44 1.02 -15.05
N VAL A 62 15.40 0.82 -14.13
CA VAL A 62 16.36 1.88 -13.76
C VAL A 62 17.26 2.18 -14.95
N VAL A 63 17.80 1.13 -15.59
CA VAL A 63 18.59 1.20 -16.83
C VAL A 63 17.72 0.73 -17.99
N ASP A 64 17.51 1.58 -19.01
CA ASP A 64 16.71 1.26 -20.18
C ASP A 64 17.51 0.38 -21.20
N HIS A 65 16.88 0.05 -22.33
CA HIS A 65 17.46 -0.78 -23.39
C HIS A 65 18.78 -0.25 -23.94
N ASP A 66 18.95 1.07 -23.99
CA ASP A 66 20.16 1.74 -24.45
C ASP A 66 21.35 1.60 -23.48
N GLY A 67 21.10 1.17 -22.23
CA GLY A 67 22.12 0.93 -21.21
C GLY A 67 22.72 2.18 -20.61
N ARG A 68 22.10 3.36 -20.80
CA ARG A 68 22.60 4.65 -20.31
C ARG A 68 22.32 4.82 -18.82
N ASP A 69 23.19 5.55 -18.13
CA ASP A 69 23.12 5.93 -16.71
C ASP A 69 22.87 7.44 -16.50
N ASP A 70 22.60 8.17 -17.59
CA ASP A 70 22.29 9.60 -17.56
C ASP A 70 20.83 9.93 -17.92
N THR A 71 19.96 8.91 -17.95
CA THR A 71 18.53 9.11 -18.21
C THR A 71 17.84 9.79 -17.04
N ARG A 72 16.70 10.44 -17.33
CA ARG A 72 15.86 11.03 -16.27
C ARG A 72 15.50 10.03 -15.19
N VAL A 73 15.12 8.79 -15.57
CA VAL A 73 14.71 7.74 -14.62
C VAL A 73 15.88 7.31 -13.74
N PHE A 74 17.06 7.10 -14.32
CA PHE A 74 18.26 6.75 -13.58
C PHE A 74 18.62 7.83 -12.56
N ASN A 75 18.68 9.09 -12.97
CA ASN A 75 18.99 10.23 -12.11
C ASN A 75 17.94 10.41 -10.99
N GLU A 76 16.66 10.20 -11.31
CA GLU A 76 15.57 10.29 -10.32
C GLU A 76 15.65 9.17 -9.27
N VAL A 77 16.00 7.94 -9.67
CA VAL A 77 16.21 6.83 -8.73
C VAL A 77 17.42 7.09 -7.85
N THR A 78 18.52 7.59 -8.41
CA THR A 78 19.72 7.96 -7.65
C THR A 78 19.40 9.02 -6.60
N ALA A 79 18.76 10.11 -7.00
CA ALA A 79 18.37 11.17 -6.06
C ALA A 79 17.33 10.71 -5.02
N THR A 80 16.47 9.74 -5.38
CA THR A 80 15.54 9.11 -4.43
C THR A 80 16.28 8.29 -3.40
N ASN A 81 17.28 7.50 -3.81
CA ASN A 81 18.09 6.71 -2.90
C ASN A 81 18.90 7.58 -1.93
N GLU A 82 19.43 8.71 -2.38
CA GLU A 82 20.09 9.69 -1.50
C GLU A 82 19.11 10.25 -0.44
N ALA A 83 17.89 10.58 -0.88
CA ALA A 83 16.85 11.06 0.03
C ALA A 83 16.43 9.98 1.04
N LEU A 84 16.30 8.72 0.62
CA LEU A 84 15.99 7.60 1.50
C LEU A 84 17.12 7.31 2.50
N ALA A 85 18.39 7.42 2.07
CA ALA A 85 19.53 7.28 2.96
C ALA A 85 19.52 8.33 4.12
N ALA A 86 19.05 9.54 3.85
CA ALA A 86 18.87 10.57 4.88
C ALA A 86 17.76 10.22 5.89
N LEU A 87 16.84 9.30 5.55
CA LEU A 87 15.77 8.82 6.44
C LEU A 87 16.18 7.61 7.29
N THR A 88 17.44 7.14 7.20
CA THR A 88 17.94 6.03 8.04
C THR A 88 17.59 6.14 9.52
N PRO A 89 17.58 7.32 10.17
CA PRO A 89 17.22 7.43 11.57
C PRO A 89 15.80 7.00 11.94
N VAL A 90 14.87 6.91 10.95
CA VAL A 90 13.49 6.46 11.20
C VAL A 90 13.28 4.98 10.88
N CYS A 91 14.31 4.27 10.40
CA CYS A 91 14.22 2.83 10.16
C CYS A 91 13.85 2.07 11.44
N GLY A 92 12.97 1.09 11.33
CA GLY A 92 12.44 0.32 12.46
C GLY A 92 11.40 1.05 13.30
N SER A 93 11.12 2.33 13.02
CA SER A 93 10.03 3.05 13.68
C SER A 93 8.69 2.75 13.02
N LEU A 94 7.62 2.90 13.79
CA LEU A 94 6.24 2.78 13.30
C LEU A 94 5.48 4.05 13.63
N PRO A 95 4.65 4.55 12.69
CA PRO A 95 3.70 5.61 13.01
C PRO A 95 2.79 5.17 14.16
N LYS A 96 2.44 6.10 15.04
CA LYS A 96 1.46 5.84 16.08
C LYS A 96 0.08 6.19 15.56
N ALA A 97 -0.73 5.18 15.30
CA ALA A 97 -2.11 5.36 14.86
C ALA A 97 -3.09 5.33 16.04
N ASP A 98 -4.02 6.27 16.07
CA ASP A 98 -5.15 6.31 17.03
C ASP A 98 -6.40 5.61 16.46
N ALA A 99 -6.44 5.33 15.16
CA ALA A 99 -7.52 4.62 14.49
C ALA A 99 -7.06 3.32 13.85
N ALA A 100 -7.96 2.34 13.75
CA ALA A 100 -7.78 1.13 12.99
C ALA A 100 -8.91 0.95 11.97
N MET A 101 -8.56 0.46 10.79
CA MET A 101 -9.51 -0.04 9.80
C MET A 101 -9.33 -1.54 9.65
N ILE A 102 -10.38 -2.31 9.84
CA ILE A 102 -10.34 -3.76 9.67
C ILE A 102 -10.40 -4.11 8.19
N PHE A 103 -9.43 -4.90 7.74
CA PHE A 103 -9.44 -5.52 6.42
C PHE A 103 -9.21 -7.02 6.57
N ASP A 104 -10.20 -7.82 6.17
CA ASP A 104 -10.15 -9.28 6.24
C ASP A 104 -10.27 -9.89 4.84
N TRP A 105 -9.32 -10.75 4.49
CA TRP A 105 -9.28 -11.41 3.19
C TRP A 105 -10.42 -12.41 3.01
N ASP A 106 -10.78 -13.14 4.06
CA ASP A 106 -11.90 -14.10 3.99
C ASP A 106 -13.21 -13.36 3.74
N ASN A 107 -13.42 -12.22 4.41
CA ASN A 107 -14.55 -11.35 4.16
C ASN A 107 -14.57 -10.81 2.72
N ARG A 108 -13.39 -10.44 2.19
CA ARG A 108 -13.27 -9.99 0.80
C ARG A 108 -13.68 -11.09 -0.17
N TRP A 109 -13.13 -12.30 -0.02
CA TRP A 109 -13.47 -13.44 -0.88
C TRP A 109 -14.94 -13.81 -0.76
N ALA A 110 -15.49 -13.84 0.45
CA ALA A 110 -16.91 -14.09 0.66
C ALA A 110 -17.80 -13.06 -0.05
N LEU A 111 -17.42 -11.78 -0.03
CA LEU A 111 -18.11 -10.73 -0.77
C LEU A 111 -18.00 -10.93 -2.29
N ASP A 112 -16.81 -11.25 -2.80
CA ASP A 112 -16.56 -11.43 -4.22
C ASP A 112 -17.38 -12.61 -4.77
N ASP A 113 -17.53 -13.70 -4.01
CA ASP A 113 -18.25 -14.93 -4.38
C ASP A 113 -19.74 -14.90 -4.06
N ALA A 114 -20.24 -13.99 -3.22
CA ALA A 114 -21.63 -13.97 -2.80
C ALA A 114 -22.59 -13.63 -3.95
N TRP A 115 -23.63 -14.44 -4.11
CA TRP A 115 -24.75 -14.24 -5.03
C TRP A 115 -25.96 -13.66 -4.30
N GLY A 116 -26.79 -12.91 -5.00
CA GLY A 116 -28.10 -12.49 -4.49
C GLY A 116 -28.19 -11.07 -3.96
N MET A 117 -27.06 -10.39 -3.65
CA MET A 117 -27.04 -8.94 -3.44
C MET A 117 -26.69 -8.24 -4.76
N GLN A 118 -25.51 -7.71 -4.87
CA GLN A 118 -24.98 -7.22 -6.14
C GLN A 118 -23.95 -8.21 -6.66
N ILE A 119 -24.13 -8.72 -7.89
CA ILE A 119 -23.24 -9.74 -8.45
C ILE A 119 -21.88 -9.16 -8.83
N LYS A 120 -21.84 -7.87 -9.20
CA LYS A 120 -20.61 -7.16 -9.60
C LYS A 120 -20.44 -5.89 -8.79
N GLN A 121 -19.21 -5.37 -8.77
CA GLN A 121 -18.89 -4.06 -8.18
C GLN A 121 -19.22 -3.95 -6.68
N LYS A 122 -18.88 -4.95 -5.89
CA LYS A 122 -19.03 -4.86 -4.42
C LYS A 122 -18.05 -3.90 -3.77
N ASN A 123 -16.97 -3.55 -4.47
CA ASN A 123 -16.08 -2.40 -4.24
C ASN A 123 -15.53 -2.29 -2.81
N LEU A 124 -15.30 -3.41 -2.11
CA LEU A 124 -14.76 -3.38 -0.74
C LEU A 124 -13.45 -2.59 -0.68
N ARG A 125 -12.51 -2.87 -1.59
CA ARG A 125 -11.21 -2.20 -1.63
C ARG A 125 -11.38 -0.69 -1.84
N GLU A 126 -12.19 -0.30 -2.78
CA GLU A 126 -12.47 1.11 -3.12
C GLU A 126 -13.13 1.82 -1.92
N THR A 127 -14.06 1.16 -1.23
CA THR A 127 -14.68 1.69 0.00
C THR A 127 -13.63 1.87 1.11
N CYS A 128 -12.77 0.89 1.34
CA CYS A 128 -11.67 1.02 2.29
C CYS A 128 -10.75 2.19 1.95
N CYS A 129 -10.34 2.31 0.67
CA CYS A 129 -9.48 3.40 0.23
C CYS A 129 -10.14 4.78 0.42
N GLN A 130 -11.45 4.90 0.14
CA GLN A 130 -12.19 6.15 0.35
C GLN A 130 -12.27 6.53 1.83
N LEU A 131 -12.62 5.59 2.71
CA LEU A 131 -12.68 5.82 4.15
C LEU A 131 -11.31 6.17 4.72
N TYR A 132 -10.28 5.45 4.32
CA TYR A 132 -8.89 5.73 4.72
C TYR A 132 -8.47 7.15 4.29
N ALA A 133 -8.78 7.53 3.04
CA ALA A 133 -8.46 8.87 2.54
C ALA A 133 -9.17 9.97 3.34
N GLN A 134 -10.43 9.76 3.75
CA GLN A 134 -11.15 10.74 4.58
C GLN A 134 -10.52 10.88 5.97
N LEU A 135 -10.16 9.77 6.63
CA LEU A 135 -9.46 9.80 7.91
C LEU A 135 -8.12 10.55 7.79
N ASN A 136 -7.35 10.23 6.76
CA ASN A 136 -6.07 10.90 6.49
C ASN A 136 -6.24 12.40 6.23
N HIS A 137 -7.26 12.81 5.45
CA HIS A 137 -7.58 14.24 5.23
C HIS A 137 -7.94 14.97 6.54
N CYS A 138 -8.50 14.25 7.51
CA CYS A 138 -8.76 14.79 8.84
C CYS A 138 -7.55 14.77 9.78
N GLY A 139 -6.39 14.32 9.29
CA GLY A 139 -5.16 14.18 10.09
C GLY A 139 -5.21 13.00 11.08
N VAL A 140 -6.07 12.00 10.83
CA VAL A 140 -6.18 10.81 11.68
C VAL A 140 -5.31 9.71 11.12
N GLU A 141 -4.20 9.43 11.81
CA GLU A 141 -3.36 8.27 11.48
C GLU A 141 -4.14 6.97 11.72
N THR A 142 -4.13 6.10 10.72
CA THR A 142 -4.98 4.91 10.69
C THR A 142 -4.18 3.68 10.26
N ASP A 143 -4.12 2.67 11.14
CA ASP A 143 -3.58 1.36 10.78
C ASP A 143 -4.64 0.55 10.01
N VAL A 144 -4.20 -0.23 9.01
CA VAL A 144 -5.02 -1.26 8.38
C VAL A 144 -4.64 -2.61 8.99
N VAL A 145 -5.57 -3.25 9.70
CA VAL A 145 -5.28 -4.44 10.49
C VAL A 145 -6.28 -5.57 10.21
N GLY A 146 -5.86 -6.79 10.48
CA GLY A 146 -6.73 -7.97 10.42
C GLY A 146 -7.65 -8.09 11.64
N VAL A 147 -8.61 -9.00 11.57
CA VAL A 147 -9.58 -9.27 12.64
C VAL A 147 -8.93 -9.78 13.95
N ASP A 148 -7.72 -10.32 13.86
CA ASP A 148 -6.99 -10.87 15.01
C ASP A 148 -6.19 -9.82 15.79
N ALA A 149 -6.05 -8.60 15.25
CA ALA A 149 -5.28 -7.52 15.88
C ALA A 149 -5.86 -7.11 17.24
N ASP A 150 -5.00 -6.71 18.18
CA ASP A 150 -5.45 -6.08 19.43
C ASP A 150 -6.04 -4.69 19.13
N LEU A 151 -7.33 -4.50 19.46
CA LEU A 151 -8.07 -3.27 19.18
C LEU A 151 -8.02 -2.27 20.34
N ASN A 152 -7.64 -2.68 21.54
CA ASN A 152 -7.71 -1.85 22.74
C ASN A 152 -6.80 -0.62 22.68
N ARG A 153 -5.79 -0.61 21.81
CA ARG A 153 -4.88 0.52 21.62
C ARG A 153 -5.45 1.65 20.77
N TYR A 154 -6.57 1.41 20.08
CA TYR A 154 -7.17 2.37 19.16
C TYR A 154 -8.39 3.08 19.79
N LYS A 155 -8.52 4.36 19.50
CA LYS A 155 -9.68 5.16 19.92
C LYS A 155 -10.87 5.02 18.97
N LEU A 156 -10.60 4.61 17.72
CA LEU A 156 -11.59 4.40 16.67
C LEU A 156 -11.28 3.13 15.90
N VAL A 157 -12.30 2.28 15.72
CA VAL A 157 -12.22 1.12 14.85
C VAL A 157 -13.28 1.24 13.75
N VAL A 158 -12.83 1.18 12.50
CA VAL A 158 -13.68 1.23 11.30
C VAL A 158 -13.83 -0.15 10.71
N LEU A 159 -15.05 -0.58 10.45
CA LEU A 159 -15.42 -1.90 9.96
C LEU A 159 -16.08 -1.79 8.56
N PRO A 160 -15.32 -1.59 7.47
CA PRO A 160 -15.90 -1.40 6.16
C PRO A 160 -16.53 -2.68 5.63
N MET A 161 -17.82 -2.64 5.26
CA MET A 161 -18.52 -3.72 4.56
C MET A 161 -18.22 -5.13 5.13
N LEU A 162 -18.25 -5.27 6.45
CA LEU A 162 -18.00 -6.55 7.10
C LEU A 162 -19.21 -7.47 6.91
N PHE A 163 -19.19 -8.26 5.83
CA PHE A 163 -20.24 -9.18 5.42
C PHE A 163 -20.21 -10.50 6.19
N MET A 164 -18.99 -10.96 6.50
CA MET A 164 -18.74 -12.19 7.23
C MET A 164 -17.81 -11.92 8.41
N THR A 165 -18.12 -12.50 9.56
CA THR A 165 -17.27 -12.39 10.75
C THR A 165 -16.71 -13.75 11.13
N LYS A 166 -15.45 -13.76 11.59
CA LYS A 166 -14.83 -14.97 12.18
C LYS A 166 -15.40 -15.25 13.57
N PRO A 167 -15.39 -16.51 14.01
CA PRO A 167 -15.80 -16.86 15.36
C PRO A 167 -15.09 -16.02 16.42
N GLY A 168 -15.84 -15.48 17.38
CA GLY A 168 -15.32 -14.64 18.47
C GLY A 168 -15.15 -13.16 18.10
N PHE A 169 -15.14 -12.77 16.83
CA PHE A 169 -14.92 -11.36 16.45
C PHE A 169 -16.04 -10.44 16.96
N THR A 170 -17.30 -10.87 16.90
CA THR A 170 -18.43 -10.08 17.43
C THR A 170 -18.28 -9.80 18.93
N GLN A 171 -17.83 -10.81 19.69
CA GLN A 171 -17.58 -10.62 21.12
C GLN A 171 -16.42 -9.63 21.35
N LYS A 172 -15.35 -9.73 20.58
CA LYS A 172 -14.21 -8.80 20.62
C LYS A 172 -14.63 -7.34 20.36
N ILE A 173 -15.49 -7.09 19.37
CA ILE A 173 -16.01 -5.76 19.09
C ILE A 173 -16.90 -5.26 20.21
N ARG A 174 -17.73 -6.12 20.82
CA ARG A 174 -18.54 -5.77 21.99
C ARG A 174 -17.66 -5.30 23.15
N GLU A 175 -16.65 -6.08 23.50
CA GLU A 175 -15.68 -5.75 24.56
C GLU A 175 -14.94 -4.43 24.27
N TYR A 176 -14.58 -4.17 23.01
CA TYR A 176 -13.96 -2.92 22.60
C TYR A 176 -14.89 -1.70 22.82
N VAL A 177 -16.19 -1.85 22.57
CA VAL A 177 -17.16 -0.73 22.70
C VAL A 177 -17.56 -0.48 24.16
N GLU A 178 -17.53 -1.53 25.00
CA GLU A 178 -17.92 -1.45 26.42
C GLU A 178 -16.79 -0.89 27.31
N ASN A 179 -15.52 -0.91 26.85
CA ASN A 179 -14.34 -0.40 27.57
C ASN A 179 -13.93 1.00 27.13
#